data_00890f0f1a0a5d16c7cfbc46cc549376
#
_entry.id   00890f0f1a0a5d16c7cfbc46cc549376
#
_cell.length_a   1.000
_cell.length_b   1.000
_cell.length_c   1.000
_cell.angle_alpha   90.00
_cell.angle_beta   90.00
_cell.angle_gamma   90.00
#
_symmetry.space_group_name_H-M   'P 1'
#
loop_
_entity.id
_entity.type
_entity.pdbx_description
1 polymer ?
#
loop_
_entity_poly.entity_id
_entity_poly.type
_entity_poly.pdbx_seq_one_letter_code
_entity_poly.pdbx_strand_id
1 'polypeptide(L)'
;MSAGVFILILVVAIAALVLMIVKAKMHPVLALFIAALGTGIALGYGVTGSVDYISNGFGGTLGSVGITIILGAIISMAIEDTGAAKVIANFFIKLFRGKRMELAPALTAFIMSIPVFGDITMVLTAPIASMLSKRKHISMSTMASFTGLGLFLTHGLVPPTPGILAIALMFGSDLGMTIVWGLVISFVGFFGTYFLLRKWTEKEWIEPNPEFVRGMEETDSDSVDDILIKDPGLPHTGEGFLPLLLPVLLISVSSFAQMYRSEE
;
A
#
# COMPACT_ATOMS: atom_id res chain seq x y z
N MET A 1 -31.53 -20.76 -7.61
CA MET A 1 -30.89 -20.80 -6.28
C MET A 1 -31.40 -19.61 -5.47
N SER A 2 -31.71 -19.77 -4.19
CA SER A 2 -32.13 -18.63 -3.36
C SER A 2 -30.94 -17.73 -3.02
N ALA A 3 -31.18 -16.42 -2.84
CA ALA A 3 -30.11 -15.48 -2.45
C ALA A 3 -29.37 -15.90 -1.16
N GLY A 4 -30.10 -16.51 -0.21
CA GLY A 4 -29.49 -17.00 1.04
C GLY A 4 -28.50 -18.15 0.81
N VAL A 5 -28.77 -19.08 -0.10
CA VAL A 5 -27.84 -20.17 -0.45
C VAL A 5 -26.60 -19.62 -1.15
N PHE A 6 -26.78 -18.64 -2.04
CA PHE A 6 -25.65 -17.98 -2.69
C PHE A 6 -24.71 -17.30 -1.70
N ILE A 7 -25.27 -16.50 -0.76
CA ILE A 7 -24.50 -15.84 0.29
C ILE A 7 -23.79 -16.86 1.18
N LEU A 8 -24.46 -17.96 1.55
CA LEU A 8 -23.85 -19.02 2.36
C LEU A 8 -22.63 -19.65 1.66
N ILE A 9 -22.75 -19.98 0.36
CA ILE A 9 -21.64 -20.52 -0.43
C ILE A 9 -20.47 -19.53 -0.45
N LEU A 10 -20.71 -18.24 -0.66
CA LEU A 10 -19.68 -17.21 -0.65
C LEU A 10 -18.98 -17.11 0.71
N VAL A 11 -19.73 -17.08 1.80
CA VAL A 11 -19.17 -17.00 3.16
C VAL A 11 -18.30 -18.23 3.46
N VAL A 12 -18.79 -19.43 3.10
CA VAL A 12 -18.04 -20.67 3.27
C VAL A 12 -16.76 -20.66 2.42
N ALA A 13 -16.83 -20.20 1.17
CA ALA A 13 -15.67 -20.10 0.29
C ALA A 13 -14.60 -19.15 0.82
N ILE A 14 -15.01 -17.97 1.33
CA ILE A 14 -14.09 -17.01 1.95
C ILE A 14 -13.47 -17.60 3.22
N ALA A 15 -14.27 -18.23 4.08
CA ALA A 15 -13.77 -18.87 5.28
C ALA A 15 -12.76 -20.00 4.95
N ALA A 16 -13.07 -20.84 3.96
CA ALA A 16 -12.17 -21.88 3.48
C ALA A 16 -10.87 -21.30 2.91
N LEU A 17 -10.94 -20.22 2.12
CA LEU A 17 -9.78 -19.52 1.58
C LEU A 17 -8.85 -19.05 2.70
N VAL A 18 -9.41 -18.35 3.71
CA VAL A 18 -8.65 -17.84 4.86
C VAL A 18 -8.00 -19.01 5.63
N LEU A 19 -8.74 -20.09 5.87
CA LEU A 19 -8.22 -21.28 6.55
C LEU A 19 -7.09 -21.97 5.76
N MET A 20 -7.21 -22.07 4.45
CA MET A 20 -6.16 -22.62 3.58
C MET A 20 -4.88 -21.79 3.64
N ILE A 21 -4.99 -20.45 3.64
CA ILE A 21 -3.81 -19.57 3.71
C ILE A 21 -3.22 -19.57 5.12
N VAL A 22 -4.02 -19.33 6.15
CA VAL A 22 -3.54 -19.08 7.52
C VAL A 22 -3.17 -20.38 8.24
N LYS A 23 -4.03 -21.40 8.21
CA LYS A 23 -3.80 -22.67 8.91
C LYS A 23 -3.02 -23.68 8.08
N ALA A 24 -3.43 -23.90 6.85
CA ALA A 24 -2.75 -24.88 5.99
C ALA A 24 -1.48 -24.33 5.34
N LYS A 25 -1.18 -23.03 5.52
CA LYS A 25 0.01 -22.33 4.96
C LYS A 25 0.15 -22.57 3.43
N MET A 26 -0.97 -22.71 2.75
CA MET A 26 -0.98 -22.87 1.30
C MET A 26 -0.60 -21.56 0.61
N HIS A 27 0.05 -21.67 -0.55
CA HIS A 27 0.34 -20.51 -1.38
C HIS A 27 -0.96 -19.81 -1.78
N PRO A 28 -1.10 -18.48 -1.61
CA PRO A 28 -2.36 -17.75 -1.85
C PRO A 28 -2.98 -18.00 -3.22
N VAL A 29 -2.17 -18.08 -4.28
CA VAL A 29 -2.66 -18.34 -5.64
C VAL A 29 -3.36 -19.71 -5.74
N LEU A 30 -2.80 -20.75 -5.13
CA LEU A 30 -3.42 -22.09 -5.10
C LEU A 30 -4.69 -22.09 -4.27
N ALA A 31 -4.68 -21.44 -3.11
CA ALA A 31 -5.85 -21.32 -2.25
C ALA A 31 -7.01 -20.58 -2.96
N LEU A 32 -6.71 -19.49 -3.68
CA LEU A 32 -7.68 -18.75 -4.48
C LEU A 32 -8.26 -19.61 -5.60
N PHE A 33 -7.41 -20.34 -6.34
CA PHE A 33 -7.86 -21.23 -7.40
C PHE A 33 -8.79 -22.34 -6.88
N ILE A 34 -8.42 -22.99 -5.78
CA ILE A 34 -9.23 -24.05 -5.16
C ILE A 34 -10.55 -23.48 -4.62
N ALA A 35 -10.53 -22.34 -3.96
CA ALA A 35 -11.74 -21.69 -3.47
C ALA A 35 -12.67 -21.29 -4.62
N ALA A 36 -12.15 -20.71 -5.69
CA ALA A 36 -12.92 -20.36 -6.88
C ALA A 36 -13.53 -21.58 -7.57
N LEU A 37 -12.74 -22.65 -7.73
CA LEU A 37 -13.21 -23.92 -8.31
C LEU A 37 -14.30 -24.54 -7.46
N GLY A 38 -14.11 -24.63 -6.14
CA GLY A 38 -15.09 -25.16 -5.20
C GLY A 38 -16.38 -24.34 -5.21
N THR A 39 -16.27 -23.02 -5.28
CA THR A 39 -17.42 -22.11 -5.39
C THR A 39 -18.20 -22.36 -6.68
N GLY A 40 -17.53 -22.43 -7.82
CA GLY A 40 -18.17 -22.71 -9.11
C GLY A 40 -18.91 -24.04 -9.14
N ILE A 41 -18.29 -25.10 -8.58
CA ILE A 41 -18.92 -26.42 -8.47
C ILE A 41 -20.13 -26.36 -7.53
N ALA A 42 -20.04 -25.70 -6.39
CA ALA A 42 -21.15 -25.55 -5.43
C ALA A 42 -22.31 -24.74 -6.02
N LEU A 43 -22.03 -23.82 -6.94
CA LEU A 43 -23.03 -23.06 -7.70
C LEU A 43 -23.67 -23.85 -8.85
N GLY A 44 -23.18 -25.06 -9.14
CA GLY A 44 -23.76 -25.95 -10.14
C GLY A 44 -23.14 -25.87 -11.54
N TYR A 45 -22.04 -25.12 -11.72
CA TYR A 45 -21.36 -25.00 -13.02
C TYR A 45 -20.55 -26.27 -13.43
N GLY A 46 -20.38 -27.23 -12.52
CA GLY A 46 -19.50 -28.38 -12.73
C GLY A 46 -18.02 -27.99 -12.81
N VAL A 47 -17.15 -28.94 -13.02
CA VAL A 47 -15.69 -28.70 -13.06
C VAL A 47 -15.29 -27.87 -14.28
N THR A 48 -15.73 -28.30 -15.47
CA THR A 48 -15.39 -27.61 -16.74
C THR A 48 -15.89 -26.17 -16.76
N GLY A 49 -17.17 -25.94 -16.43
CA GLY A 49 -17.74 -24.59 -16.39
C GLY A 49 -17.05 -23.70 -15.35
N SER A 50 -16.68 -24.26 -14.20
CA SER A 50 -15.94 -23.49 -13.18
C SER A 50 -14.55 -23.07 -13.67
N VAL A 51 -13.82 -23.95 -14.38
CA VAL A 51 -12.53 -23.62 -14.99
C VAL A 51 -12.67 -22.54 -16.06
N ASP A 52 -13.72 -22.62 -16.89
CA ASP A 52 -14.00 -21.61 -17.92
C ASP A 52 -14.28 -20.24 -17.29
N TYR A 53 -15.09 -20.18 -16.23
CA TYR A 53 -15.35 -18.94 -15.49
C TYR A 53 -14.08 -18.37 -14.85
N ILE A 54 -13.24 -19.20 -14.25
CA ILE A 54 -11.96 -18.78 -13.68
C ILE A 54 -11.04 -18.23 -14.77
N SER A 55 -10.91 -18.93 -15.89
CA SER A 55 -10.05 -18.50 -17.00
C SER A 55 -10.51 -17.18 -17.61
N ASN A 56 -11.81 -17.03 -17.86
CA ASN A 56 -12.38 -15.81 -18.39
C ASN A 56 -12.29 -14.64 -17.40
N GLY A 57 -12.57 -14.89 -16.12
CA GLY A 57 -12.43 -13.88 -15.07
C GLY A 57 -10.99 -13.40 -14.88
N PHE A 58 -10.05 -14.32 -14.84
CA PHE A 58 -8.62 -14.01 -14.76
C PHE A 58 -8.15 -13.24 -16.01
N GLY A 59 -8.47 -13.73 -17.21
CA GLY A 59 -8.10 -13.09 -18.46
C GLY A 59 -8.70 -11.71 -18.62
N GLY A 60 -9.97 -11.53 -18.27
CA GLY A 60 -10.66 -10.22 -18.29
C GLY A 60 -10.04 -9.21 -17.31
N THR A 61 -9.76 -9.66 -16.09
CA THR A 61 -9.10 -8.80 -15.09
C THR A 61 -7.68 -8.45 -15.53
N LEU A 62 -6.90 -9.42 -16.00
CA LEU A 62 -5.54 -9.17 -16.48
C LEU A 62 -5.53 -8.23 -17.69
N GLY A 63 -6.50 -8.36 -18.60
CA GLY A 63 -6.68 -7.44 -19.73
C GLY A 63 -6.96 -6.01 -19.31
N SER A 64 -7.72 -5.83 -18.22
CA SER A 64 -8.10 -4.49 -17.74
C SER A 64 -6.98 -3.79 -16.95
N VAL A 65 -6.24 -4.53 -16.11
CA VAL A 65 -5.28 -3.91 -15.18
C VAL A 65 -3.83 -4.32 -15.42
N GLY A 66 -3.56 -5.31 -16.30
CA GLY A 66 -2.23 -5.88 -16.49
C GLY A 66 -1.19 -4.86 -16.94
N ILE A 67 -1.52 -3.98 -17.86
CA ILE A 67 -0.61 -2.91 -18.31
C ILE A 67 -0.27 -1.98 -17.15
N THR A 68 -1.27 -1.61 -16.35
CA THR A 68 -1.05 -0.74 -15.17
C THR A 68 -0.13 -1.40 -14.15
N ILE A 69 -0.27 -2.72 -13.94
CA ILE A 69 0.62 -3.49 -13.04
C ILE A 69 2.07 -3.45 -13.55
N ILE A 70 2.28 -3.68 -14.85
CA ILE A 70 3.63 -3.66 -15.45
C ILE A 70 4.24 -2.26 -15.34
N LEU A 71 3.50 -1.21 -15.69
CA LEU A 71 4.00 0.17 -15.59
C LEU A 71 4.25 0.57 -14.13
N GLY A 72 3.39 0.16 -13.20
CA GLY A 72 3.58 0.36 -11.78
C GLY A 72 4.85 -0.31 -11.25
N ALA A 73 5.16 -1.53 -11.71
CA ALA A 73 6.41 -2.22 -11.37
C ALA A 73 7.65 -1.46 -11.88
N ILE A 74 7.61 -0.92 -13.10
CA ILE A 74 8.70 -0.10 -13.67
C ILE A 74 8.91 1.17 -12.84
N ILE A 75 7.84 1.86 -12.47
CA ILE A 75 7.91 3.05 -11.61
C ILE A 75 8.48 2.68 -10.24
N SER A 76 8.06 1.55 -9.67
CA SER A 76 8.56 1.08 -8.37
C SER A 76 10.07 0.83 -8.40
N MET A 77 10.59 0.20 -9.45
CA MET A 77 12.04 0.00 -9.63
C MET A 77 12.78 1.34 -9.77
N ALA A 78 12.23 2.27 -10.54
CA ALA A 78 12.85 3.60 -10.70
C ALA A 78 12.92 4.37 -9.37
N ILE A 79 11.91 4.24 -8.52
CA ILE A 79 11.87 4.85 -7.17
C ILE A 79 12.91 4.21 -6.25
N GLU A 80 13.10 2.89 -6.34
CA GLU A 80 14.12 2.16 -5.60
C GLU A 80 15.53 2.61 -6.01
N ASP A 81 15.82 2.56 -7.29
CA ASP A 81 17.14 2.89 -7.86
C ASP A 81 17.55 4.34 -7.62
N THR A 82 16.60 5.27 -7.66
CA THR A 82 16.85 6.71 -7.47
C THR A 82 16.99 7.13 -6.02
N GLY A 83 16.64 6.26 -5.05
CA GLY A 83 16.62 6.63 -3.64
C GLY A 83 15.51 7.63 -3.27
N ALA A 84 14.48 7.76 -4.07
CA ALA A 84 13.36 8.68 -3.85
C ALA A 84 12.69 8.48 -2.48
N ALA A 85 12.61 7.23 -1.97
CA ALA A 85 12.12 6.93 -0.63
C ALA A 85 12.88 7.68 0.47
N LYS A 86 14.22 7.74 0.36
CA LYS A 86 15.08 8.46 1.30
C LYS A 86 14.87 9.97 1.23
N VAL A 87 14.67 10.50 0.03
CA VAL A 87 14.39 11.93 -0.19
C VAL A 87 13.07 12.34 0.45
N ILE A 88 12.02 11.54 0.25
CA ILE A 88 10.69 11.78 0.82
C ILE A 88 10.74 11.68 2.35
N ALA A 89 11.46 10.67 2.88
CA ALA A 89 11.67 10.55 4.31
C ALA A 89 12.40 11.77 4.89
N ASN A 90 13.47 12.24 4.22
CA ASN A 90 14.20 13.44 4.62
C ASN A 90 13.32 14.69 4.59
N PHE A 91 12.42 14.80 3.61
CA PHE A 91 11.43 15.89 3.58
C PHE A 91 10.55 15.88 4.85
N PHE A 92 10.01 14.73 5.24
CA PHE A 92 9.19 14.63 6.46
C PHE A 92 10.01 14.79 7.74
N ILE A 93 11.24 14.30 7.80
CA ILE A 93 12.14 14.53 8.93
C ILE A 93 12.34 16.05 9.15
N LYS A 94 12.60 16.80 8.08
CA LYS A 94 12.72 18.26 8.11
C LYS A 94 11.41 18.94 8.53
N LEU A 95 10.28 18.47 7.98
CA LEU A 95 8.96 19.02 8.28
C LEU A 95 8.60 18.88 9.76
N PHE A 96 8.88 17.73 10.36
CA PHE A 96 8.60 17.48 11.78
C PHE A 96 9.67 17.99 12.74
N ARG A 97 10.79 18.51 12.21
CA ARG A 97 11.87 19.12 13.00
C ARG A 97 12.35 18.25 14.18
N GLY A 98 12.53 16.95 13.93
CA GLY A 98 12.98 16.01 14.95
C GLY A 98 11.89 15.55 15.94
N LYS A 99 10.66 16.09 15.87
CA LYS A 99 9.52 15.70 16.71
C LYS A 99 8.63 14.68 16.00
N ARG A 100 8.04 13.76 16.76
CA ARG A 100 7.10 12.74 16.21
C ARG A 100 7.69 11.99 14.99
N MET A 101 8.90 11.52 15.15
CA MET A 101 9.65 10.90 14.04
C MET A 101 9.03 9.62 13.51
N GLU A 102 8.09 9.01 14.24
CA GLU A 102 7.24 7.92 13.76
C GLU A 102 6.38 8.31 12.54
N LEU A 103 6.07 9.59 12.38
CA LEU A 103 5.31 10.07 11.23
C LEU A 103 6.15 10.17 9.95
N ALA A 104 7.47 10.29 10.05
CA ALA A 104 8.31 10.44 8.85
C ALA A 104 8.27 9.18 7.96
N PRO A 105 8.60 7.96 8.43
CA PRO A 105 8.46 6.76 7.61
C PRO A 105 7.00 6.44 7.30
N ALA A 106 6.05 6.76 8.20
CA ALA A 106 4.64 6.52 7.99
C ALA A 106 4.06 7.33 6.82
N LEU A 107 4.33 8.63 6.75
CA LEU A 107 3.88 9.48 5.63
C LEU A 107 4.71 9.25 4.36
N THR A 108 5.96 8.81 4.49
CA THR A 108 6.73 8.32 3.33
C THR A 108 6.05 7.11 2.72
N ALA A 109 5.69 6.12 3.53
CA ALA A 109 4.97 4.94 3.09
C ALA A 109 3.58 5.29 2.54
N PHE A 110 2.86 6.22 3.18
CA PHE A 110 1.55 6.72 2.73
C PHE A 110 1.60 7.28 1.30
N ILE A 111 2.59 8.11 0.99
CA ILE A 111 2.73 8.71 -0.36
C ILE A 111 3.26 7.69 -1.36
N MET A 112 4.27 6.93 -0.98
CA MET A 112 4.90 5.97 -1.89
C MET A 112 3.95 4.86 -2.33
N SER A 113 3.11 4.35 -1.44
CA SER A 113 2.23 3.23 -1.74
C SER A 113 1.02 3.61 -2.62
N ILE A 114 0.88 4.86 -3.03
CA ILE A 114 -0.11 5.28 -4.03
C ILE A 114 0.21 4.63 -5.39
N PRO A 115 1.38 4.87 -6.03
CA PRO A 115 1.74 4.20 -7.28
C PRO A 115 2.60 2.94 -7.10
N VAL A 116 3.22 2.74 -5.93
CA VAL A 116 4.18 1.65 -5.66
C VAL A 116 3.49 0.50 -4.96
N PHE A 117 3.90 -0.72 -5.29
CA PHE A 117 3.40 -1.92 -4.59
C PHE A 117 3.77 -1.89 -3.10
N GLY A 118 2.85 -2.40 -2.27
CA GLY A 118 2.97 -2.33 -0.82
C GLY A 118 4.20 -3.07 -0.27
N ASP A 119 4.56 -4.20 -0.83
CA ASP A 119 5.75 -4.97 -0.47
C ASP A 119 7.05 -4.19 -0.73
N ILE A 120 7.18 -3.57 -1.89
CA ILE A 120 8.32 -2.70 -2.23
C ILE A 120 8.35 -1.49 -1.30
N THR A 121 7.22 -0.83 -1.09
CA THR A 121 7.13 0.30 -0.16
C THR A 121 7.58 -0.09 1.26
N MET A 122 7.18 -1.28 1.74
CA MET A 122 7.61 -1.76 3.05
C MET A 122 9.12 -2.02 3.09
N VAL A 123 9.68 -2.67 2.07
CA VAL A 123 11.13 -2.94 1.99
C VAL A 123 11.93 -1.64 2.00
N LEU A 124 11.48 -0.60 1.30
CA LEU A 124 12.15 0.69 1.24
C LEU A 124 12.01 1.52 2.53
N THR A 125 10.88 1.43 3.21
CA THR A 125 10.61 2.24 4.40
C THR A 125 11.02 1.57 5.72
N ALA A 126 11.13 0.23 5.78
CA ALA A 126 11.53 -0.49 6.99
C ALA A 126 12.94 -0.12 7.49
N PRO A 127 13.98 0.01 6.66
CA PRO A 127 15.30 0.49 7.11
C PRO A 127 15.23 1.91 7.67
N ILE A 128 14.43 2.79 7.05
CA ILE A 128 14.24 4.18 7.49
C ILE A 128 13.56 4.21 8.87
N ALA A 129 12.50 3.44 9.04
CA ALA A 129 11.81 3.30 10.31
C ALA A 129 12.73 2.75 11.41
N SER A 130 13.54 1.72 11.09
CA SER A 130 14.49 1.12 12.00
C SER A 130 15.61 2.11 12.42
N MET A 131 16.14 2.87 11.46
CA MET A 131 17.12 3.92 11.71
C MET A 131 16.57 5.01 12.65
N LEU A 132 15.37 5.50 12.39
CA LEU A 132 14.71 6.52 13.21
C LEU A 132 14.32 5.98 14.60
N SER A 133 13.87 4.71 14.67
CA SER A 133 13.64 4.01 15.93
C SER A 133 14.88 4.03 16.82
N LYS A 134 16.03 3.64 16.28
CA LYS A 134 17.31 3.60 17.01
C LYS A 134 17.75 5.00 17.44
N ARG A 135 17.76 5.97 16.50
CA ARG A 135 18.27 7.32 16.75
C ARG A 135 17.42 8.15 17.71
N LYS A 136 16.11 7.94 17.73
CA LYS A 136 15.17 8.73 18.54
C LYS A 136 14.53 7.95 19.67
N HIS A 137 15.02 6.74 19.92
CA HIS A 137 14.53 5.86 20.99
C HIS A 137 13.00 5.70 20.96
N ILE A 138 12.45 5.45 19.76
CA ILE A 138 11.01 5.20 19.53
C ILE A 138 10.83 3.71 19.29
N SER A 139 9.88 3.07 20.00
CA SER A 139 9.64 1.64 19.83
C SER A 139 9.36 1.27 18.37
N MET A 140 9.94 0.16 17.91
CA MET A 140 9.66 -0.38 16.60
C MET A 140 8.20 -0.81 16.43
N SER A 141 7.50 -1.12 17.54
CA SER A 141 6.05 -1.33 17.55
C SER A 141 5.32 -0.10 17.00
N THR A 142 5.67 1.09 17.47
CA THR A 142 5.08 2.36 17.00
C THR A 142 5.48 2.66 15.56
N MET A 143 6.78 2.52 15.24
CA MET A 143 7.30 2.77 13.89
C MET A 143 6.64 1.88 12.85
N ALA A 144 6.61 0.56 13.07
CA ALA A 144 6.06 -0.41 12.14
C ALA A 144 4.53 -0.27 12.00
N SER A 145 3.82 -0.03 13.12
CA SER A 145 2.37 0.13 13.11
C SER A 145 1.93 1.29 12.23
N PHE A 146 2.54 2.47 12.38
CA PHE A 146 2.13 3.64 11.62
C PHE A 146 2.70 3.65 10.20
N THR A 147 3.88 3.09 9.97
CA THR A 147 4.40 2.88 8.61
C THR A 147 3.50 1.93 7.83
N GLY A 148 3.13 0.79 8.44
CA GLY A 148 2.18 -0.15 7.84
C GLY A 148 0.80 0.45 7.64
N LEU A 149 0.29 1.23 8.60
CA LEU A 149 -1.00 1.93 8.46
C LEU A 149 -1.00 2.89 7.27
N GLY A 150 0.04 3.72 7.13
CA GLY A 150 0.18 4.63 6.01
C GLY A 150 0.18 3.91 4.67
N LEU A 151 0.98 2.85 4.57
CA LEU A 151 1.05 1.99 3.41
C LEU A 151 -0.30 1.37 3.05
N PHE A 152 -0.94 0.67 4.00
CA PHE A 152 -2.14 -0.10 3.71
C PHE A 152 -3.35 0.78 3.36
N LEU A 153 -3.47 1.95 3.96
CA LEU A 153 -4.59 2.84 3.65
C LEU A 153 -4.54 3.36 2.21
N THR A 154 -3.40 3.86 1.75
CA THR A 154 -3.31 4.38 0.38
C THR A 154 -3.23 3.26 -0.64
N HIS A 155 -2.49 2.18 -0.35
CA HIS A 155 -2.43 1.01 -1.24
C HIS A 155 -3.81 0.35 -1.45
N GLY A 156 -4.63 0.30 -0.41
CA GLY A 156 -5.95 -0.33 -0.48
C GLY A 156 -7.07 0.55 -1.02
N LEU A 157 -6.93 1.88 -0.96
CA LEU A 157 -8.02 2.82 -1.24
C LEU A 157 -7.76 3.76 -2.42
N VAL A 158 -6.50 3.88 -2.88
CA VAL A 158 -6.15 4.87 -3.90
C VAL A 158 -5.63 4.20 -5.17
N PRO A 159 -6.32 4.36 -6.33
CA PRO A 159 -5.74 3.98 -7.62
C PRO A 159 -4.42 4.72 -7.88
N PRO A 160 -3.49 4.15 -8.65
CA PRO A 160 -3.65 3.04 -9.59
C PRO A 160 -3.28 1.65 -9.07
N THR A 161 -3.26 1.42 -7.76
CA THR A 161 -2.98 0.08 -7.24
C THR A 161 -3.97 -0.96 -7.77
N PRO A 162 -3.53 -2.20 -8.10
CA PRO A 162 -4.34 -3.15 -8.86
C PRO A 162 -5.67 -3.52 -8.22
N GLY A 163 -5.70 -3.65 -6.89
CA GLY A 163 -6.90 -4.06 -6.16
C GLY A 163 -8.05 -3.07 -6.31
N ILE A 164 -7.82 -1.81 -5.91
CA ILE A 164 -8.86 -0.77 -5.98
C ILE A 164 -9.15 -0.38 -7.43
N LEU A 165 -8.16 -0.43 -8.33
CA LEU A 165 -8.36 -0.17 -9.75
C LEU A 165 -9.33 -1.19 -10.36
N ALA A 166 -9.14 -2.49 -10.09
CA ALA A 166 -10.03 -3.54 -10.56
C ALA A 166 -11.46 -3.33 -10.04
N ILE A 167 -11.61 -3.01 -8.75
CA ILE A 167 -12.91 -2.73 -8.12
C ILE A 167 -13.58 -1.53 -8.79
N ALA A 168 -12.86 -0.41 -8.95
CA ALA A 168 -13.40 0.80 -9.56
C ALA A 168 -13.89 0.54 -11.00
N LEU A 169 -13.11 -0.20 -11.80
CA LEU A 169 -13.47 -0.58 -13.16
C LEU A 169 -14.70 -1.51 -13.19
N MET A 170 -14.79 -2.49 -12.28
CA MET A 170 -15.94 -3.39 -12.19
C MET A 170 -17.25 -2.67 -11.84
N PHE A 171 -17.19 -1.61 -11.02
CA PHE A 171 -18.33 -0.78 -10.69
C PHE A 171 -18.59 0.36 -11.68
N GLY A 172 -17.75 0.52 -12.71
CA GLY A 172 -17.85 1.64 -13.64
C GLY A 172 -17.64 3.01 -12.98
N SER A 173 -16.88 3.04 -11.87
CA SER A 173 -16.63 4.26 -11.11
C SER A 173 -15.64 5.17 -11.86
N ASP A 174 -15.82 6.49 -11.74
CA ASP A 174 -14.83 7.45 -12.21
C ASP A 174 -13.52 7.33 -11.42
N LEU A 175 -12.41 7.15 -12.13
CA LEU A 175 -11.11 6.91 -11.50
C LEU A 175 -10.58 8.16 -10.77
N GLY A 176 -10.82 9.35 -11.32
CA GLY A 176 -10.41 10.60 -10.67
C GLY A 176 -11.13 10.82 -9.35
N MET A 177 -12.43 10.61 -9.32
CA MET A 177 -13.23 10.69 -8.09
C MET A 177 -12.84 9.60 -7.10
N THR A 178 -12.53 8.39 -7.58
CA THR A 178 -12.04 7.30 -6.73
C THR A 178 -10.69 7.67 -6.08
N ILE A 179 -9.77 8.30 -6.82
CA ILE A 179 -8.50 8.80 -6.28
C ILE A 179 -8.75 9.87 -5.21
N VAL A 180 -9.58 10.88 -5.51
CA VAL A 180 -9.85 11.99 -4.57
C VAL A 180 -10.46 11.47 -3.28
N TRP A 181 -11.52 10.67 -3.35
CA TRP A 181 -12.14 10.12 -2.15
C TRP A 181 -11.26 9.10 -1.44
N GLY A 182 -10.52 8.29 -2.19
CA GLY A 182 -9.52 7.37 -1.63
C GLY A 182 -8.47 8.10 -0.80
N LEU A 183 -7.93 9.21 -1.31
CA LEU A 183 -6.97 10.05 -0.58
C LEU A 183 -7.59 10.70 0.66
N VAL A 184 -8.81 11.25 0.56
CA VAL A 184 -9.50 11.87 1.70
C VAL A 184 -9.75 10.84 2.81
N ILE A 185 -10.29 9.66 2.45
CA ILE A 185 -10.58 8.60 3.42
C ILE A 185 -9.29 8.06 4.03
N SER A 186 -8.25 7.85 3.21
CA SER A 186 -6.94 7.39 3.71
C SER A 186 -6.31 8.39 4.67
N PHE A 187 -6.39 9.69 4.36
CA PHE A 187 -5.85 10.75 5.21
C PHE A 187 -6.60 10.82 6.55
N VAL A 188 -7.93 10.86 6.53
CA VAL A 188 -8.76 10.88 7.74
C VAL A 188 -8.57 9.61 8.56
N GLY A 189 -8.54 8.45 7.89
CA GLY A 189 -8.30 7.15 8.52
C GLY A 189 -6.91 7.07 9.17
N PHE A 190 -5.88 7.57 8.48
CA PHE A 190 -4.51 7.58 9.00
C PHE A 190 -4.41 8.43 10.28
N PHE A 191 -4.80 9.70 10.23
CA PHE A 191 -4.69 10.59 11.38
C PHE A 191 -5.66 10.20 12.50
N GLY A 192 -6.88 9.76 12.17
CA GLY A 192 -7.83 9.25 13.15
C GLY A 192 -7.25 8.06 13.93
N THR A 193 -6.72 7.05 13.23
CA THR A 193 -6.10 5.88 13.85
C THR A 193 -4.82 6.26 14.61
N TYR A 194 -4.00 7.15 14.05
CA TYR A 194 -2.79 7.63 14.71
C TYR A 194 -3.10 8.25 16.07
N PHE A 195 -4.05 9.17 16.16
CA PHE A 195 -4.40 9.82 17.43
C PHE A 195 -5.03 8.86 18.44
N LEU A 196 -5.80 7.88 17.98
CA LEU A 196 -6.42 6.89 18.83
C LEU A 196 -5.44 5.86 19.39
N LEU A 197 -4.55 5.34 18.54
CA LEU A 197 -3.73 4.17 18.88
C LEU A 197 -2.30 4.51 19.30
N ARG A 198 -1.83 5.75 19.09
CA ARG A 198 -0.44 6.12 19.39
C ARG A 198 -0.02 5.72 20.83
N LYS A 199 -0.81 6.11 21.82
CA LYS A 199 -0.51 5.78 23.23
C LYS A 199 -0.52 4.28 23.52
N TRP A 200 -1.20 3.50 22.71
CA TRP A 200 -1.26 2.05 22.87
C TRP A 200 -0.01 1.39 22.28
N THR A 201 0.45 1.84 21.11
CA THR A 201 1.66 1.30 20.46
C THR A 201 2.94 1.66 21.21
N GLU A 202 2.95 2.77 21.98
CA GLU A 202 4.09 3.19 22.82
C GLU A 202 4.28 2.34 24.08
N LYS A 203 3.29 1.50 24.47
CA LYS A 203 3.36 0.70 25.71
C LYS A 203 4.36 -0.43 25.65
N GLU A 204 4.58 -1.00 24.50
CA GLU A 204 5.46 -2.15 24.30
C GLU A 204 6.73 -1.71 23.57
N TRP A 205 7.87 -1.89 24.23
CA TRP A 205 9.15 -1.62 23.62
C TRP A 205 9.61 -2.81 22.78
N ILE A 206 9.79 -2.58 21.47
CA ILE A 206 10.37 -3.54 20.54
C ILE A 206 11.58 -2.87 19.91
N GLU A 207 12.72 -3.55 19.97
CA GLU A 207 13.95 -3.08 19.35
C GLU A 207 13.90 -3.18 17.82
N PRO A 208 14.54 -2.25 17.09
CA PRO A 208 14.71 -2.36 15.66
C PRO A 208 15.58 -3.56 15.29
N ASN A 209 15.36 -4.14 14.11
CA ASN A 209 16.17 -5.25 13.62
C ASN A 209 17.65 -4.84 13.57
N PRO A 210 18.56 -5.57 14.26
CA PRO A 210 19.99 -5.26 14.30
C PRO A 210 20.64 -5.17 12.91
N GLU A 211 20.12 -5.86 11.92
CA GLU A 211 20.63 -5.85 10.56
C GLU A 211 20.53 -4.46 9.91
N PHE A 212 19.43 -3.73 10.16
CA PHE A 212 19.21 -2.38 9.62
C PHE A 212 19.90 -1.27 10.41
N VAL A 213 20.35 -1.55 11.64
CA VAL A 213 20.92 -0.51 12.52
C VAL A 213 22.38 -0.80 12.89
N ARG A 214 23.02 -1.74 12.21
CA ARG A 214 24.40 -2.15 12.49
C ARG A 214 25.37 -0.96 12.33
N GLY A 215 26.10 -0.62 13.38
CA GLY A 215 27.04 0.50 13.39
C GLY A 215 26.44 1.88 13.55
N MET A 216 25.13 1.98 13.83
CA MET A 216 24.48 3.26 14.15
C MET A 216 24.54 3.50 15.66
N GLU A 217 25.02 4.69 16.06
CA GLU A 217 24.95 5.15 17.44
C GLU A 217 23.60 5.81 17.73
N GLU A 218 23.15 5.70 18.98
CA GLU A 218 22.03 6.50 19.46
C GLU A 218 22.46 7.97 19.49
N THR A 219 21.69 8.84 18.85
CA THR A 219 22.02 10.26 18.81
C THR A 219 20.96 11.00 19.58
N ASP A 220 21.32 11.50 20.75
CA ASP A 220 20.49 12.39 21.56
C ASP A 220 20.45 13.84 21.00
N SER A 221 21.06 14.02 19.83
CA SER A 221 21.10 15.32 19.17
C SER A 221 19.71 15.72 18.67
N ASP A 222 19.27 16.88 19.09
CA ASP A 222 18.05 17.53 18.56
C ASP A 222 18.27 18.18 17.17
N SER A 223 19.50 18.10 16.65
CA SER A 223 19.81 18.62 15.32
C SER A 223 19.15 17.75 14.24
N VAL A 224 18.33 18.38 13.41
CA VAL A 224 17.69 17.71 12.28
C VAL A 224 18.74 17.15 11.31
N ASP A 225 19.87 17.85 11.14
CA ASP A 225 20.95 17.46 10.23
C ASP A 225 21.64 16.13 10.61
N ASP A 226 21.62 15.78 11.90
CA ASP A 226 22.16 14.51 12.38
C ASP A 226 21.21 13.32 12.15
N ILE A 227 19.91 13.62 11.99
CA ILE A 227 18.88 12.61 11.77
C ILE A 227 18.72 12.31 10.29
N LEU A 228 19.07 13.26 9.41
CA LEU A 228 18.90 13.11 7.97
C LEU A 228 19.69 11.91 7.40
N ILE A 229 19.08 11.26 6.42
CA ILE A 229 19.73 10.22 5.65
C ILE A 229 20.72 10.88 4.70
N LYS A 230 22.01 10.72 4.99
CA LYS A 230 23.11 11.29 4.19
C LYS A 230 23.52 10.27 3.14
N ASP A 231 23.18 10.54 1.89
CA ASP A 231 23.57 9.74 0.73
C ASP A 231 23.93 10.71 -0.40
N PRO A 232 25.17 10.70 -0.92
CA PRO A 232 25.63 11.67 -1.92
C PRO A 232 24.90 11.60 -3.25
N GLY A 233 24.23 10.48 -3.54
CA GLY A 233 23.50 10.26 -4.81
C GLY A 233 22.02 10.62 -4.75
N LEU A 234 21.51 11.24 -3.66
CA LEU A 234 20.07 11.54 -3.56
C LEU A 234 19.67 12.66 -4.53
N PRO A 235 18.56 12.47 -5.27
CA PRO A 235 17.99 13.50 -6.12
C PRO A 235 17.44 14.68 -5.30
N HIS A 236 17.15 15.79 -5.98
CA HIS A 236 16.45 16.90 -5.33
C HIS A 236 15.04 16.49 -4.87
N THR A 237 14.52 17.16 -3.86
CA THR A 237 13.21 16.84 -3.27
C THR A 237 12.10 16.78 -4.33
N GLY A 238 12.06 17.72 -5.27
CA GLY A 238 11.07 17.73 -6.35
C GLY A 238 11.19 16.51 -7.29
N GLU A 239 12.40 16.11 -7.61
CA GLU A 239 12.68 14.94 -8.44
C GLU A 239 12.28 13.63 -7.74
N GLY A 240 12.42 13.56 -6.40
CA GLY A 240 11.98 12.41 -5.62
C GLY A 240 10.45 12.23 -5.58
N PHE A 241 9.70 13.34 -5.56
CA PHE A 241 8.23 13.29 -5.56
C PHE A 241 7.62 13.13 -6.95
N LEU A 242 8.29 13.58 -8.02
CA LEU A 242 7.74 13.63 -9.37
C LEU A 242 7.27 12.25 -9.90
N PRO A 243 8.06 11.16 -9.80
CA PRO A 243 7.63 9.84 -10.29
C PRO A 243 6.38 9.31 -9.59
N LEU A 244 6.15 9.73 -8.34
CA LEU A 244 5.02 9.30 -7.52
C LEU A 244 3.75 10.09 -7.83
N LEU A 245 3.87 11.41 -7.94
CA LEU A 245 2.72 12.28 -8.09
C LEU A 245 2.25 12.38 -9.54
N LEU A 246 3.16 12.29 -10.51
CA LEU A 246 2.85 12.47 -11.92
C LEU A 246 1.77 11.51 -12.44
N PRO A 247 1.84 10.19 -12.22
CA PRO A 247 0.79 9.26 -12.67
C PRO A 247 -0.58 9.58 -12.08
N VAL A 248 -0.62 9.88 -10.78
CA VAL A 248 -1.87 10.21 -10.06
C VAL A 248 -2.49 11.50 -10.59
N LEU A 249 -1.67 12.53 -10.80
CA LEU A 249 -2.12 13.81 -11.37
C LEU A 249 -2.65 13.63 -12.80
N LEU A 250 -1.93 12.89 -13.64
CA LEU A 250 -2.36 12.65 -15.02
C LEU A 250 -3.67 11.89 -15.10
N ILE A 251 -3.87 10.86 -14.28
CA ILE A 251 -5.13 10.12 -14.21
C ILE A 251 -6.25 11.04 -13.73
N SER A 252 -6.04 11.79 -12.66
CA SER A 252 -7.05 12.69 -12.10
C SER A 252 -7.46 13.77 -13.11
N VAL A 253 -6.48 14.44 -13.71
CA VAL A 253 -6.74 15.49 -14.74
C VAL A 253 -7.48 14.91 -15.95
N SER A 254 -7.08 13.74 -16.44
CA SER A 254 -7.74 13.07 -17.56
C SER A 254 -9.21 12.73 -17.22
N SER A 255 -9.47 12.24 -16.02
CA SER A 255 -10.80 11.89 -15.54
C SER A 255 -11.70 13.11 -15.44
N PHE A 256 -11.23 14.19 -14.83
CA PHE A 256 -11.97 15.45 -14.74
C PHE A 256 -12.22 16.08 -16.12
N ALA A 257 -11.27 16.02 -17.04
CA ALA A 257 -11.44 16.52 -18.41
C ALA A 257 -12.51 15.73 -19.18
N GLN A 258 -12.59 14.41 -18.97
CA GLN A 258 -13.63 13.58 -19.57
C GLN A 258 -15.02 13.87 -18.99
N MET A 259 -15.13 14.07 -17.68
CA MET A 259 -16.38 14.42 -17.02
C MET A 259 -16.93 15.74 -17.55
N TYR A 260 -16.09 16.77 -17.68
CA TYR A 260 -16.50 18.07 -18.23
C TYR A 260 -16.97 17.97 -19.68
N ARG A 261 -16.31 17.13 -20.50
CA ARG A 261 -16.66 16.93 -21.91
C ARG A 261 -17.94 16.11 -22.11
N SER A 262 -18.35 15.30 -21.14
CA SER A 262 -19.59 14.52 -21.20
C SER A 262 -20.83 15.32 -20.79
N GLU A 263 -20.67 16.52 -20.23
CA GLU A 263 -21.76 17.45 -19.88
C GLU A 263 -22.09 18.45 -21.03
N GLU A 264 -21.27 18.54 -22.07
CA GLU A 264 -21.56 19.26 -23.32
C GLU A 264 -22.18 18.32 -24.37
#